data_158ad987f4bc37288f233660cb2bf2f0
#
_entry.id   158ad987f4bc37288f233660cb2bf2f0
#
_cell.length_a   1.000
_cell.length_b   1.000
_cell.length_c   1.000
_cell.angle_alpha   90.00
_cell.angle_beta   90.00
_cell.angle_gamma   90.00
#
_symmetry.space_group_name_H-M   'P 1'
#
loop_
_entity.id
_entity.type
_entity.pdbx_description
1 polymer ?
#
loop_
_entity_poly.entity_id
_entity_poly.type
_entity_poly.pdbx_seq_one_letter_code
_entity_poly.pdbx_strand_id
1 'polypeptide(L)'
;IVGVSVTPEVGLEVAQIDFATQTVLKYGIRQLEYDASRREIADLDLFKEALQDLFFELQIPKGTEVVLNIPTVAFKTNDYPAALDEAQISNAIEEELADHYIFKTVEPAVSAVRLPNASMQFYKIAYTAAQKQMLIEIALGIKDMGYKLVGIDTSVNSVLNALMYKQRVDVSIDSWVLLIVDSYCCTIITMNGKNYVDTYEERISIGQVLDDAENYSTVVGTVTPILKNLPSKYLCVVSKTNIISAEVLASKLSYTAPIIHQEANCFSKEAFLELGPEVDEKFANIVSLDIIGAAIYKDFEQYSDAHFNLFNKSLGDIYTSEQPPEIMLAGRTIVLTPQLLIFAFVVVAIVIILPTVGALLYYANLISTQQNKMA
;
A
#
# COMPACT_ATOMS: atom_id res chain seq x y z
N ILE A 1 6.94 7.55 10.40
CA ILE A 1 6.27 7.04 9.20
C ILE A 1 4.91 7.66 9.07
N VAL A 2 4.45 7.85 7.85
CA VAL A 2 3.09 8.26 7.53
C VAL A 2 2.44 7.15 6.72
N GLY A 3 1.28 6.69 7.17
CA GLY A 3 0.42 5.82 6.40
C GLY A 3 -0.41 6.63 5.41
N VAL A 4 -0.59 6.09 4.23
CA VAL A 4 -1.52 6.56 3.19
C VAL A 4 -2.40 5.39 2.81
N SER A 5 -3.70 5.53 2.90
CA SER A 5 -4.64 4.46 2.55
C SER A 5 -5.65 4.94 1.52
N VAL A 6 -5.94 4.08 0.57
CA VAL A 6 -7.03 4.27 -0.38
C VAL A 6 -8.04 3.16 -0.18
N THR A 7 -9.26 3.53 0.15
CA THR A 7 -10.38 2.59 0.26
C THR A 7 -11.60 3.10 -0.50
N PRO A 8 -12.37 2.20 -1.12
CA PRO A 8 -13.59 2.60 -1.85
C PRO A 8 -14.62 3.29 -0.96
N GLU A 9 -14.68 2.91 0.31
CA GLU A 9 -15.70 3.34 1.26
C GLU A 9 -15.38 4.68 1.93
N VAL A 10 -14.09 4.96 2.14
CA VAL A 10 -13.62 6.13 2.88
C VAL A 10 -12.94 7.15 1.97
N GLY A 11 -12.27 6.68 0.93
CA GLY A 11 -11.48 7.49 0.02
C GLY A 11 -9.99 7.45 0.32
N LEU A 12 -9.31 8.59 0.20
CA LEU A 12 -7.90 8.77 0.53
C LEU A 12 -7.75 9.22 1.97
N GLU A 13 -7.05 8.43 2.77
CA GLU A 13 -6.70 8.75 4.15
C GLU A 13 -5.19 8.92 4.30
N VAL A 14 -4.79 9.84 5.16
CA VAL A 14 -3.39 10.03 5.58
C VAL A 14 -3.36 10.06 7.10
N ALA A 15 -2.50 9.23 7.72
CA ALA A 15 -2.34 9.22 9.16
C ALA A 15 -0.88 9.07 9.59
N GLN A 16 -0.56 9.70 10.72
CA GLN A 16 0.64 9.42 11.50
C GLN A 16 0.21 8.93 12.87
N ILE A 17 0.70 7.76 13.25
CA ILE A 17 0.34 7.10 14.51
C ILE A 17 1.59 6.90 15.34
N ASP A 18 1.51 7.22 16.63
CA ASP A 18 2.49 6.79 17.61
C ASP A 18 2.15 5.36 18.03
N PHE A 19 2.99 4.41 17.61
CA PHE A 19 2.80 2.99 17.87
C PHE A 19 2.82 2.68 19.39
N ALA A 20 3.70 3.32 20.14
CA ALA A 20 3.88 3.02 21.57
C ALA A 20 2.74 3.55 22.44
N THR A 21 2.28 4.78 22.17
CA THR A 21 1.18 5.42 22.91
C THR A 21 -0.19 5.10 22.35
N GLN A 22 -0.25 4.45 21.20
CA GLN A 22 -1.50 4.13 20.47
C GLN A 22 -2.33 5.38 20.13
N THR A 23 -1.65 6.47 19.81
CA THR A 23 -2.28 7.76 19.57
C THR A 23 -2.16 8.16 18.09
N VAL A 24 -3.26 8.62 17.50
CA VAL A 24 -3.27 9.23 16.17
C VAL A 24 -2.76 10.66 16.30
N LEU A 25 -1.55 10.93 15.81
CA LEU A 25 -0.92 12.25 15.91
C LEU A 25 -1.43 13.21 14.84
N LYS A 26 -1.64 12.71 13.62
CA LYS A 26 -2.15 13.46 12.47
C LYS A 26 -3.11 12.59 11.68
N TYR A 27 -4.19 13.19 11.20
CA TYR A 27 -5.15 12.50 10.36
C TYR A 27 -5.85 13.48 9.41
N GLY A 28 -6.02 13.06 8.18
CA GLY A 28 -6.78 13.78 7.18
C GLY A 28 -7.36 12.84 6.15
N ILE A 29 -8.45 13.27 5.51
CA ILE A 29 -9.21 12.49 4.54
C ILE A 29 -9.61 13.36 3.35
N ARG A 30 -9.65 12.74 2.16
CA ARG A 30 -10.26 13.28 0.93
C ARG A 30 -11.11 12.23 0.26
N GLN A 31 -12.22 12.66 -0.29
CA GLN A 31 -12.99 11.77 -1.16
C GLN A 31 -12.20 11.51 -2.45
N LEU A 32 -12.26 10.28 -2.91
CA LEU A 32 -11.58 9.83 -4.11
C LEU A 32 -12.51 8.89 -4.87
N GLU A 33 -12.61 9.06 -6.19
CA GLU A 33 -13.35 8.13 -7.03
C GLU A 33 -12.54 6.84 -7.23
N TYR A 34 -13.22 5.73 -7.02
CA TYR A 34 -12.66 4.39 -7.16
C TYR A 34 -13.48 3.57 -8.14
N ASP A 35 -12.82 3.00 -9.15
CA ASP A 35 -13.46 2.07 -10.07
C ASP A 35 -13.50 0.67 -9.47
N ALA A 36 -14.63 0.34 -8.90
CA ALA A 36 -14.87 -0.95 -8.28
C ALA A 36 -14.77 -2.14 -9.24
N SER A 37 -15.13 -1.93 -10.51
CA SER A 37 -15.10 -2.98 -11.52
C SER A 37 -13.68 -3.37 -11.92
N ARG A 38 -12.78 -2.41 -11.94
CA ARG A 38 -11.36 -2.56 -12.24
C ARG A 38 -10.49 -2.65 -11.00
N ARG A 39 -11.06 -2.37 -9.83
CA ARG A 39 -10.35 -2.28 -8.54
C ARG A 39 -9.13 -1.36 -8.60
N GLU A 40 -9.34 -0.17 -9.14
CA GLU A 40 -8.28 0.85 -9.27
C GLU A 40 -8.79 2.25 -8.91
N ILE A 41 -7.86 3.16 -8.65
CA ILE A 41 -8.14 4.58 -8.51
C ILE A 41 -8.58 5.11 -9.88
N ALA A 42 -9.75 5.74 -9.97
CA ALA A 42 -10.32 6.16 -11.23
C ALA A 42 -9.51 7.29 -11.90
N ASP A 43 -8.93 8.19 -11.10
CA ASP A 43 -8.11 9.31 -11.57
C ASP A 43 -6.85 9.46 -10.70
N LEU A 44 -5.70 9.09 -11.26
CA LEU A 44 -4.42 9.16 -10.57
C LEU A 44 -3.87 10.58 -10.41
N ASP A 45 -4.27 11.51 -11.27
CA ASP A 45 -3.82 12.90 -11.14
C ASP A 45 -4.59 13.59 -10.01
N LEU A 46 -5.91 13.38 -9.90
CA LEU A 46 -6.68 13.82 -8.74
C LEU A 46 -6.19 13.18 -7.44
N PHE A 47 -5.78 11.90 -7.47
CA PHE A 47 -5.16 11.25 -6.31
C PHE A 47 -3.88 11.98 -5.88
N LYS A 48 -2.99 12.30 -6.82
CA LYS A 48 -1.73 13.00 -6.54
C LYS A 48 -1.98 14.40 -5.95
N GLU A 49 -2.92 15.14 -6.54
CA GLU A 49 -3.31 16.46 -6.03
C GLU A 49 -3.89 16.36 -4.60
N ALA A 50 -4.84 15.47 -4.37
CA ALA A 50 -5.45 15.26 -3.06
C ALA A 50 -4.42 14.83 -2.00
N LEU A 51 -3.47 13.97 -2.36
CA LEU A 51 -2.40 13.53 -1.47
C LEU A 51 -1.44 14.68 -1.13
N GLN A 52 -1.08 15.50 -2.12
CA GLN A 52 -0.23 16.67 -1.93
C GLN A 52 -0.88 17.69 -1.01
N ASP A 53 -2.17 17.95 -1.19
CA ASP A 53 -2.95 18.86 -0.34
C ASP A 53 -3.02 18.35 1.09
N LEU A 54 -3.31 17.06 1.30
CA LEU A 54 -3.32 16.45 2.63
C LEU A 54 -1.95 16.54 3.32
N PHE A 55 -0.87 16.24 2.60
CA PHE A 55 0.47 16.35 3.17
C PHE A 55 0.82 17.79 3.55
N PHE A 56 0.37 18.78 2.78
CA PHE A 56 0.54 20.18 3.09
C PHE A 56 -0.28 20.62 4.32
N GLU A 57 -1.57 20.28 4.35
CA GLU A 57 -2.47 20.61 5.47
C GLU A 57 -2.01 19.98 6.79
N LEU A 58 -1.60 18.72 6.73
CA LEU A 58 -1.10 17.98 7.89
C LEU A 58 0.37 18.34 8.23
N GLN A 59 0.97 19.26 7.49
CA GLN A 59 2.37 19.68 7.68
C GLN A 59 3.33 18.48 7.76
N ILE A 60 3.20 17.54 6.82
CA ILE A 60 4.11 16.39 6.72
C ILE A 60 5.45 16.87 6.15
N PRO A 61 6.58 16.73 6.88
CA PRO A 61 7.89 17.16 6.39
C PRO A 61 8.32 16.42 5.13
N LYS A 62 8.96 17.10 4.19
CA LYS A 62 9.59 16.44 3.03
C LYS A 62 10.66 15.46 3.48
N GLY A 63 10.83 14.37 2.72
CA GLY A 63 11.71 13.26 3.09
C GLY A 63 11.11 12.27 4.09
N THR A 64 9.88 12.51 4.58
CA THR A 64 9.19 11.56 5.46
C THR A 64 8.95 10.24 4.72
N GLU A 65 9.17 9.14 5.42
CA GLU A 65 8.86 7.79 4.94
C GLU A 65 7.35 7.57 4.89
N VAL A 66 6.88 7.02 3.77
CA VAL A 66 5.45 6.78 3.47
C VAL A 66 5.25 5.29 3.24
N VAL A 67 4.19 4.75 3.81
CA VAL A 67 3.65 3.43 3.49
C VAL A 67 2.28 3.63 2.84
N LEU A 68 2.11 3.04 1.67
CA LEU A 68 0.85 3.06 0.94
C LEU A 68 0.07 1.78 1.20
N ASN A 69 -1.20 1.90 1.54
CA ASN A 69 -2.17 0.80 1.53
C ASN A 69 -3.16 0.99 0.39
N ILE A 70 -3.39 -0.07 -0.36
CA ILE A 70 -4.31 -0.10 -1.50
C ILE A 70 -5.37 -1.17 -1.34
N PRO A 71 -6.53 -1.05 -2.00
CA PRO A 71 -7.51 -2.11 -2.03
C PRO A 71 -6.92 -3.41 -2.55
N THR A 72 -7.22 -4.50 -1.87
CA THR A 72 -6.77 -5.84 -2.30
C THR A 72 -7.46 -6.22 -3.60
N VAL A 73 -6.70 -6.54 -4.65
CA VAL A 73 -7.23 -7.02 -5.93
C VAL A 73 -7.32 -8.53 -5.94
N ALA A 74 -6.27 -9.23 -5.51
CA ALA A 74 -6.26 -10.67 -5.31
C ALA A 74 -5.45 -10.99 -4.05
N PHE A 75 -5.97 -11.92 -3.24
CA PHE A 75 -5.28 -12.46 -2.08
C PHE A 75 -5.55 -13.96 -2.01
N LYS A 76 -4.52 -14.78 -2.22
CA LYS A 76 -4.65 -16.23 -2.33
C LYS A 76 -3.58 -16.97 -1.55
N THR A 77 -3.90 -18.22 -1.21
CA THR A 77 -2.95 -19.20 -0.68
C THR A 77 -2.99 -20.45 -1.54
N ASN A 78 -1.84 -20.92 -1.96
CA ASN A 78 -1.71 -22.16 -2.76
C ASN A 78 -0.51 -22.99 -2.35
N ASP A 79 -0.56 -24.28 -2.69
CA ASP A 79 0.52 -25.23 -2.47
C ASP A 79 1.30 -25.43 -3.78
N TYR A 80 2.61 -25.15 -3.73
CA TYR A 80 3.53 -25.33 -4.86
C TYR A 80 4.52 -26.46 -4.59
N PRO A 81 4.85 -27.33 -5.57
CA PRO A 81 5.85 -28.37 -5.39
C PRO A 81 7.17 -27.83 -4.85
N ALA A 82 7.72 -28.45 -3.80
CA ALA A 82 8.98 -28.03 -3.19
C ALA A 82 10.20 -28.17 -4.11
N ALA A 83 10.05 -28.83 -5.27
CA ALA A 83 11.07 -28.90 -6.31
C ALA A 83 11.19 -27.64 -7.16
N LEU A 84 10.21 -26.71 -7.09
CA LEU A 84 10.25 -25.45 -7.83
C LEU A 84 11.15 -24.44 -7.11
N ASP A 85 11.93 -23.71 -7.90
CA ASP A 85 12.66 -22.54 -7.41
C ASP A 85 11.76 -21.29 -7.34
N GLU A 86 12.30 -20.21 -6.77
CA GLU A 86 11.53 -18.96 -6.59
C GLU A 86 11.04 -18.36 -7.93
N ALA A 87 11.82 -18.47 -8.99
CA ALA A 87 11.44 -17.93 -10.30
C ALA A 87 10.30 -18.78 -10.92
N GLN A 88 10.35 -20.10 -10.75
CA GLN A 88 9.29 -21.00 -11.22
C GLN A 88 8.01 -20.80 -10.43
N ILE A 89 8.10 -20.56 -9.13
CA ILE A 89 6.93 -20.22 -8.28
C ILE A 89 6.34 -18.87 -8.72
N SER A 90 7.18 -17.86 -8.96
CA SER A 90 6.72 -16.55 -9.44
C SER A 90 5.97 -16.68 -10.76
N ASN A 91 6.52 -17.42 -11.73
CA ASN A 91 5.86 -17.66 -13.01
C ASN A 91 4.52 -18.41 -12.85
N ALA A 92 4.45 -19.40 -11.95
CA ALA A 92 3.21 -20.12 -11.69
C ALA A 92 2.13 -19.22 -11.07
N ILE A 93 2.51 -18.30 -10.17
CA ILE A 93 1.59 -17.31 -9.61
C ILE A 93 1.09 -16.34 -10.71
N GLU A 94 1.98 -15.89 -11.60
CA GLU A 94 1.60 -15.01 -12.71
C GLU A 94 0.65 -15.72 -13.69
N GLU A 95 0.87 -17.02 -13.99
CA GLU A 95 -0.05 -17.83 -14.79
C GLU A 95 -1.43 -17.98 -14.14
N GLU A 96 -1.49 -18.21 -12.82
CA GLU A 96 -2.76 -18.25 -12.09
C GLU A 96 -3.50 -16.90 -12.12
N LEU A 97 -2.75 -15.80 -12.03
CA LEU A 97 -3.32 -14.46 -12.06
C LEU A 97 -3.80 -14.08 -13.47
N ALA A 98 -3.24 -14.65 -14.53
CA ALA A 98 -3.69 -14.40 -15.91
C ALA A 98 -5.16 -14.82 -16.13
N ASP A 99 -5.68 -15.77 -15.35
CA ASP A 99 -7.10 -16.16 -15.38
C ASP A 99 -7.99 -15.22 -14.58
N HIS A 100 -7.42 -14.39 -13.70
CA HIS A 100 -8.17 -13.41 -12.93
C HIS A 100 -8.69 -12.29 -13.83
N TYR A 101 -9.98 -11.93 -13.72
CA TYR A 101 -10.66 -11.02 -14.64
C TYR A 101 -9.99 -9.65 -14.81
N ILE A 102 -9.28 -9.16 -13.81
CA ILE A 102 -8.54 -7.89 -13.86
C ILE A 102 -7.23 -8.05 -14.62
N PHE A 103 -6.48 -9.12 -14.33
CA PHE A 103 -5.12 -9.30 -14.87
C PHE A 103 -5.08 -9.87 -16.28
N LYS A 104 -6.23 -10.14 -16.91
CA LYS A 104 -6.29 -10.51 -18.33
C LYS A 104 -5.72 -9.43 -19.28
N THR A 105 -5.75 -8.17 -18.87
CA THR A 105 -5.38 -7.04 -19.72
C THR A 105 -4.31 -6.15 -19.10
N VAL A 106 -3.94 -6.37 -17.84
CA VAL A 106 -2.97 -5.56 -17.09
C VAL A 106 -1.97 -6.47 -16.39
N GLU A 107 -0.74 -6.02 -16.31
CA GLU A 107 0.35 -6.74 -15.62
C GLU A 107 0.18 -6.66 -14.11
N PRO A 108 0.24 -7.79 -13.37
CA PRO A 108 0.21 -7.80 -11.92
C PRO A 108 1.57 -7.39 -11.33
N ALA A 109 1.53 -6.63 -10.23
CA ALA A 109 2.61 -6.61 -9.24
C ALA A 109 2.24 -7.61 -8.16
N VAL A 110 3.16 -8.49 -7.79
CA VAL A 110 2.92 -9.60 -6.85
C VAL A 110 3.85 -9.48 -5.66
N SER A 111 3.30 -9.72 -4.47
CA SER A 111 4.08 -10.00 -3.27
C SER A 111 3.69 -11.36 -2.73
N ALA A 112 4.66 -12.25 -2.59
CA ALA A 112 4.45 -13.62 -2.14
C ALA A 112 5.28 -13.92 -0.89
N VAL A 113 4.71 -14.66 0.05
CA VAL A 113 5.35 -15.05 1.30
C VAL A 113 5.17 -16.55 1.50
N ARG A 114 6.26 -17.23 1.81
CA ARG A 114 6.22 -18.63 2.18
C ARG A 114 5.70 -18.78 3.61
N LEU A 115 4.62 -19.54 3.75
CA LEU A 115 4.01 -19.83 5.04
C LEU A 115 4.65 -21.07 5.69
N PRO A 116 4.61 -21.16 7.03
CA PRO A 116 4.97 -22.39 7.73
C PRO A 116 4.12 -23.55 7.24
N ASN A 117 4.75 -24.63 6.82
CA ASN A 117 4.08 -25.83 6.34
C ASN A 117 4.79 -27.08 6.88
N ALA A 118 4.01 -28.08 7.32
CA ALA A 118 4.54 -29.35 7.76
C ALA A 118 4.93 -30.31 6.60
N SER A 119 4.51 -30.00 5.37
CA SER A 119 4.82 -30.81 4.19
C SER A 119 6.25 -30.59 3.70
N MET A 120 6.97 -31.70 3.43
CA MET A 120 8.27 -31.65 2.73
C MET A 120 8.11 -31.64 1.21
N GLN A 121 6.92 -31.92 0.68
CA GLN A 121 6.68 -32.06 -0.76
C GLN A 121 6.14 -30.79 -1.40
N PHE A 122 5.55 -29.90 -0.61
CA PHE A 122 4.95 -28.65 -1.07
C PHE A 122 5.34 -27.48 -0.19
N TYR A 123 5.49 -26.32 -0.80
CA TYR A 123 5.56 -25.03 -0.15
C TYR A 123 4.17 -24.40 -0.16
N LYS A 124 3.66 -24.03 1.00
CA LYS A 124 2.46 -23.19 1.06
C LYS A 124 2.89 -21.73 0.89
N ILE A 125 2.33 -21.07 -0.11
CA ILE A 125 2.62 -19.68 -0.44
C ILE A 125 1.33 -18.88 -0.32
N ALA A 126 1.37 -17.79 0.45
CA ALA A 126 0.37 -16.74 0.37
C ALA A 126 0.88 -15.64 -0.55
N TYR A 127 0.02 -15.11 -1.40
CA TYR A 127 0.39 -13.99 -2.26
C TYR A 127 -0.75 -12.99 -2.40
N THR A 128 -0.38 -11.74 -2.61
CA THR A 128 -1.28 -10.64 -2.97
C THR A 128 -0.82 -10.00 -4.27
N ALA A 129 -1.77 -9.45 -5.01
CA ALA A 129 -1.49 -8.81 -6.28
C ALA A 129 -2.29 -7.52 -6.47
N ALA A 130 -1.72 -6.58 -7.21
CA ALA A 130 -2.37 -5.35 -7.65
C ALA A 130 -1.87 -4.96 -9.06
N GLN A 131 -2.47 -3.96 -9.67
CA GLN A 131 -2.10 -3.49 -11.00
C GLN A 131 -0.75 -2.78 -10.97
N LYS A 132 0.25 -3.32 -11.65
CA LYS A 132 1.64 -2.85 -11.60
C LYS A 132 1.80 -1.41 -12.07
N GLN A 133 1.18 -1.05 -13.20
CA GLN A 133 1.31 0.29 -13.77
C GLN A 133 0.76 1.37 -12.82
N MET A 134 -0.40 1.13 -12.20
CA MET A 134 -0.97 2.02 -11.19
C MET A 134 0.01 2.25 -10.03
N LEU A 135 0.64 1.18 -9.52
CA LEU A 135 1.60 1.28 -8.43
C LEU A 135 2.84 2.09 -8.81
N ILE A 136 3.36 1.92 -10.04
CA ILE A 136 4.49 2.70 -10.55
C ILE A 136 4.14 4.18 -10.55
N GLU A 137 2.99 4.56 -11.10
CA GLU A 137 2.57 5.96 -11.20
C GLU A 137 2.35 6.62 -9.85
N ILE A 138 1.77 5.87 -8.88
CA ILE A 138 1.64 6.35 -7.50
C ILE A 138 3.00 6.51 -6.83
N ALA A 139 3.88 5.51 -6.97
CA ALA A 139 5.21 5.53 -6.37
C ALA A 139 6.04 6.72 -6.88
N LEU A 140 6.02 6.96 -8.19
CA LEU A 140 6.70 8.11 -8.80
C LEU A 140 6.06 9.43 -8.34
N GLY A 141 4.73 9.52 -8.27
CA GLY A 141 4.04 10.70 -7.74
C GLY A 141 4.46 11.04 -6.30
N ILE A 142 4.54 10.05 -5.41
CA ILE A 142 5.00 10.24 -4.02
C ILE A 142 6.45 10.74 -4.00
N LYS A 143 7.32 10.17 -4.85
CA LYS A 143 8.70 10.60 -5.00
C LYS A 143 8.82 12.03 -5.50
N ASP A 144 8.07 12.41 -6.55
CA ASP A 144 8.09 13.74 -7.13
C ASP A 144 7.60 14.81 -6.14
N MET A 145 6.67 14.44 -5.27
CA MET A 145 6.27 15.27 -4.14
C MET A 145 7.36 15.40 -3.05
N GLY A 146 8.50 14.70 -3.18
CA GLY A 146 9.63 14.77 -2.25
C GLY A 146 9.47 13.92 -1.00
N TYR A 147 8.68 12.86 -1.04
CA TYR A 147 8.53 11.86 0.02
C TYR A 147 9.16 10.53 -0.37
N LYS A 148 9.40 9.66 0.61
CA LYS A 148 10.09 8.40 0.41
C LYS A 148 9.13 7.23 0.62
N LEU A 149 8.69 6.60 -0.46
CA LEU A 149 7.91 5.38 -0.39
C LEU A 149 8.80 4.23 0.12
N VAL A 150 8.38 3.54 1.17
CA VAL A 150 9.12 2.43 1.80
C VAL A 150 8.36 1.12 1.81
N GLY A 151 7.06 1.15 1.53
CA GLY A 151 6.25 -0.05 1.45
C GLY A 151 4.91 0.20 0.77
N ILE A 152 4.38 -0.84 0.14
CA ILE A 152 3.01 -0.89 -0.39
C ILE A 152 2.36 -2.15 0.15
N ASP A 153 1.34 -1.98 0.97
CA ASP A 153 0.55 -3.04 1.56
C ASP A 153 -0.84 -3.12 0.92
N THR A 154 -1.57 -4.16 1.21
CA THR A 154 -2.94 -4.34 0.75
C THR A 154 -3.92 -4.34 1.93
N SER A 155 -5.13 -3.93 1.64
CA SER A 155 -6.21 -3.75 2.62
C SER A 155 -6.42 -4.95 3.54
N VAL A 156 -6.43 -6.17 3.01
CA VAL A 156 -6.60 -7.39 3.81
C VAL A 156 -5.51 -7.51 4.89
N ASN A 157 -4.26 -7.29 4.50
CA ASN A 157 -3.13 -7.41 5.43
C ASN A 157 -3.12 -6.25 6.43
N SER A 158 -3.38 -5.02 5.98
CA SER A 158 -3.46 -3.84 6.86
C SER A 158 -4.57 -3.99 7.91
N VAL A 159 -5.75 -4.47 7.53
CA VAL A 159 -6.85 -4.75 8.47
C VAL A 159 -6.42 -5.80 9.50
N LEU A 160 -5.83 -6.90 9.07
CA LEU A 160 -5.36 -7.95 9.99
C LEU A 160 -4.29 -7.42 10.96
N ASN A 161 -3.32 -6.65 10.47
CA ASN A 161 -2.28 -6.05 11.31
C ASN A 161 -2.89 -5.10 12.37
N ALA A 162 -3.86 -4.28 11.99
CA ALA A 162 -4.56 -3.40 12.92
C ALA A 162 -5.32 -4.19 14.00
N LEU A 163 -6.00 -5.27 13.63
CA LEU A 163 -6.71 -6.15 14.58
C LEU A 163 -5.74 -6.83 15.56
N MET A 164 -4.60 -7.33 15.07
CA MET A 164 -3.57 -7.94 15.91
C MET A 164 -2.92 -6.90 16.85
N TYR A 165 -2.60 -5.72 16.33
CA TYR A 165 -2.03 -4.64 17.13
C TYR A 165 -2.91 -4.25 18.31
N LYS A 166 -4.21 -4.21 18.12
CA LYS A 166 -5.17 -3.87 19.17
C LYS A 166 -5.68 -5.09 19.94
N GLN A 167 -5.11 -6.27 19.70
CA GLN A 167 -5.51 -7.53 20.36
C GLN A 167 -7.02 -7.81 20.24
N ARG A 168 -7.63 -7.39 19.12
CA ARG A 168 -9.03 -7.68 18.81
C ARG A 168 -9.22 -9.12 18.34
N VAL A 169 -8.13 -9.77 17.90
CA VAL A 169 -8.07 -11.19 17.56
C VAL A 169 -7.05 -11.87 18.46
N ASP A 170 -7.36 -13.07 18.89
CA ASP A 170 -6.48 -13.88 19.74
C ASP A 170 -5.61 -14.79 18.86
N VAL A 171 -4.41 -14.34 18.55
CA VAL A 171 -3.44 -15.08 17.74
C VAL A 171 -2.74 -16.22 18.50
N SER A 172 -3.03 -16.43 19.76
CA SER A 172 -2.59 -17.63 20.49
C SER A 172 -3.41 -18.87 20.13
N ILE A 173 -4.56 -18.65 19.51
CA ILE A 173 -5.47 -19.71 19.06
C ILE A 173 -5.04 -20.22 17.69
N ASP A 174 -4.83 -21.53 17.58
CA ASP A 174 -4.30 -22.21 16.41
C ASP A 174 -5.28 -22.35 15.23
N SER A 175 -6.57 -22.11 15.42
CA SER A 175 -7.56 -22.18 14.33
C SER A 175 -8.65 -21.16 14.53
N TRP A 176 -8.71 -20.17 13.65
CA TRP A 176 -9.77 -19.18 13.62
C TRP A 176 -9.99 -18.69 12.19
N VAL A 177 -11.11 -18.00 11.96
CA VAL A 177 -11.50 -17.50 10.64
C VAL A 177 -11.70 -15.99 10.72
N LEU A 178 -11.19 -15.26 9.72
CA LEU A 178 -11.46 -13.87 9.49
C LEU A 178 -12.37 -13.73 8.28
N LEU A 179 -13.52 -13.08 8.44
CA LEU A 179 -14.40 -12.66 7.35
C LEU A 179 -14.33 -11.15 7.22
N ILE A 180 -13.86 -10.66 6.09
CA ILE A 180 -13.89 -9.24 5.72
C ILE A 180 -14.96 -9.05 4.66
N VAL A 181 -15.88 -8.11 4.90
CA VAL A 181 -16.94 -7.75 3.96
C VAL A 181 -16.74 -6.30 3.51
N ASP A 182 -16.49 -6.09 2.24
CA ASP A 182 -16.55 -4.79 1.59
C ASP A 182 -17.81 -4.68 0.69
N SER A 183 -17.95 -3.59 -0.04
CA SER A 183 -19.10 -3.37 -0.91
C SER A 183 -19.15 -4.28 -2.14
N TYR A 184 -18.06 -4.99 -2.46
CA TYR A 184 -17.88 -5.73 -3.71
C TYR A 184 -17.46 -7.19 -3.51
N CYS A 185 -16.93 -7.50 -2.34
CA CYS A 185 -16.29 -8.79 -2.08
C CYS A 185 -16.45 -9.23 -0.63
N CYS A 186 -16.56 -10.54 -0.43
CA CYS A 186 -16.33 -11.18 0.86
C CYS A 186 -15.01 -11.92 0.79
N THR A 187 -14.06 -11.58 1.66
CA THR A 187 -12.80 -12.29 1.80
C THR A 187 -12.83 -13.11 3.08
N ILE A 188 -12.70 -14.43 2.96
CA ILE A 188 -12.66 -15.36 4.08
C ILE A 188 -11.24 -15.90 4.19
N ILE A 189 -10.65 -15.83 5.37
CA ILE A 189 -9.28 -16.24 5.62
C ILE A 189 -9.27 -17.19 6.81
N THR A 190 -8.73 -18.38 6.61
CA THR A 190 -8.46 -19.29 7.73
C THR A 190 -7.05 -19.01 8.27
N MET A 191 -6.95 -18.99 9.59
CA MET A 191 -5.74 -18.62 10.31
C MET A 191 -5.32 -19.74 11.26
N ASN A 192 -4.01 -19.91 11.39
CA ASN A 192 -3.39 -20.69 12.45
C ASN A 192 -2.48 -19.76 13.27
N GLY A 193 -2.97 -19.36 14.44
CA GLY A 193 -2.31 -18.27 15.16
C GLY A 193 -2.28 -17.00 14.33
N LYS A 194 -1.08 -16.50 14.02
CA LYS A 194 -0.84 -15.34 13.16
C LYS A 194 -0.60 -15.68 11.66
N ASN A 195 -0.59 -16.98 11.33
CA ASN A 195 -0.26 -17.43 9.97
C ASN A 195 -1.52 -17.67 9.14
N TYR A 196 -1.48 -17.26 7.90
CA TYR A 196 -2.48 -17.60 6.90
C TYR A 196 -2.47 -19.09 6.60
N VAL A 197 -3.65 -19.69 6.43
CA VAL A 197 -3.79 -21.11 6.05
C VAL A 197 -4.42 -21.22 4.68
N ASP A 198 -5.65 -20.71 4.50
CA ASP A 198 -6.34 -20.67 3.22
C ASP A 198 -7.14 -19.38 3.08
N THR A 199 -7.41 -18.98 1.84
CA THR A 199 -8.17 -17.79 1.50
C THR A 199 -9.24 -18.10 0.47
N TYR A 200 -10.40 -17.45 0.62
CA TYR A 200 -11.55 -17.57 -0.29
C TYR A 200 -12.04 -16.17 -0.57
N GLU A 201 -12.19 -15.82 -1.84
CA GLU A 201 -12.74 -14.54 -2.27
C GLU A 201 -14.03 -14.78 -3.04
N GLU A 202 -15.11 -14.15 -2.59
CA GLU A 202 -16.41 -14.25 -3.24
C GLU A 202 -16.91 -12.84 -3.61
N ARG A 203 -17.21 -12.65 -4.87
CA ARG A 203 -17.80 -11.40 -5.34
C ARG A 203 -19.23 -11.29 -4.88
N ILE A 204 -19.56 -10.13 -4.35
CA ILE A 204 -20.93 -9.77 -3.95
C ILE A 204 -21.35 -8.49 -4.66
N SER A 205 -22.65 -8.28 -4.74
CA SER A 205 -23.24 -7.02 -5.16
C SER A 205 -24.28 -6.65 -4.12
N ILE A 206 -23.98 -5.65 -3.30
CA ILE A 206 -24.91 -5.12 -2.31
C ILE A 206 -25.48 -3.79 -2.78
N GLY A 207 -26.76 -3.56 -2.49
CA GLY A 207 -27.42 -2.29 -2.78
C GLY A 207 -26.89 -1.18 -1.87
N GLN A 208 -27.19 0.07 -2.21
CA GLN A 208 -26.71 1.23 -1.45
C GLN A 208 -27.63 1.62 -0.27
N VAL A 209 -28.61 0.79 0.03
CA VAL A 209 -29.53 1.05 1.14
C VAL A 209 -28.93 0.52 2.46
N LEU A 210 -28.77 1.41 3.41
CA LEU A 210 -28.25 1.10 4.72
C LEU A 210 -29.12 0.07 5.42
N ASP A 211 -28.49 -0.96 6.00
CA ASP A 211 -29.15 -2.03 6.78
C ASP A 211 -30.31 -2.75 6.06
N ASP A 212 -30.24 -2.81 4.73
CA ASP A 212 -31.22 -3.55 3.95
C ASP A 212 -31.10 -5.06 4.21
N ALA A 213 -32.26 -5.69 4.48
CA ALA A 213 -32.35 -7.14 4.74
C ALA A 213 -31.85 -7.98 3.54
N GLU A 214 -32.02 -7.51 2.31
CA GLU A 214 -31.55 -8.18 1.09
C GLU A 214 -30.02 -8.20 1.03
N ASN A 215 -29.35 -7.10 1.42
CA ASN A 215 -27.89 -7.02 1.48
C ASN A 215 -27.33 -8.06 2.46
N TYR A 216 -27.90 -8.17 3.65
CA TYR A 216 -27.50 -9.19 4.62
C TYR A 216 -27.75 -10.62 4.10
N SER A 217 -28.90 -10.86 3.46
CA SER A 217 -29.23 -12.14 2.87
C SER A 217 -28.25 -12.55 1.78
N THR A 218 -27.81 -11.61 0.96
CA THR A 218 -26.81 -11.81 -0.08
C THR A 218 -25.49 -12.23 0.54
N VAL A 219 -24.98 -11.49 1.51
CA VAL A 219 -23.71 -11.83 2.18
C VAL A 219 -23.82 -13.17 2.91
N VAL A 220 -24.84 -13.37 3.73
CA VAL A 220 -25.04 -14.62 4.48
C VAL A 220 -25.16 -15.82 3.54
N GLY A 221 -25.92 -15.68 2.45
CA GLY A 221 -26.07 -16.71 1.43
C GLY A 221 -24.76 -17.09 0.75
N THR A 222 -23.91 -16.11 0.48
CA THR A 222 -22.60 -16.30 -0.15
C THR A 222 -21.60 -16.96 0.80
N VAL A 223 -21.47 -16.47 2.03
CA VAL A 223 -20.41 -16.95 2.93
C VAL A 223 -20.75 -18.22 3.71
N THR A 224 -22.03 -18.48 3.98
CA THR A 224 -22.45 -19.63 4.79
C THR A 224 -22.00 -20.98 4.23
N PRO A 225 -22.10 -21.27 2.92
CA PRO A 225 -21.63 -22.55 2.37
C PRO A 225 -20.14 -22.79 2.60
N ILE A 226 -19.33 -21.73 2.54
CA ILE A 226 -17.89 -21.80 2.77
C ILE A 226 -17.62 -22.01 4.26
N LEU A 227 -18.19 -21.16 5.11
CA LEU A 227 -17.96 -21.19 6.56
C LEU A 227 -18.36 -22.54 7.20
N LYS A 228 -19.38 -23.22 6.70
CA LYS A 228 -19.79 -24.55 7.17
C LYS A 228 -18.69 -25.61 7.02
N ASN A 229 -17.80 -25.43 6.05
CA ASN A 229 -16.70 -26.36 5.77
C ASN A 229 -15.39 -25.93 6.45
N LEU A 230 -15.39 -24.83 7.21
CA LEU A 230 -14.21 -24.26 7.87
C LEU A 230 -14.39 -24.35 9.40
N PRO A 231 -14.14 -25.49 10.02
CA PRO A 231 -14.23 -25.62 11.48
C PRO A 231 -13.12 -24.75 12.12
N SER A 232 -13.51 -23.92 13.07
CA SER A 232 -12.57 -23.06 13.80
C SER A 232 -13.02 -22.87 15.25
N LYS A 233 -12.13 -22.29 16.06
CA LYS A 233 -12.42 -21.98 17.47
C LYS A 233 -13.18 -20.68 17.64
N TYR A 234 -13.05 -19.75 16.69
CA TYR A 234 -13.88 -18.55 16.60
C TYR A 234 -13.88 -17.97 15.18
N LEU A 235 -14.85 -17.11 14.89
CA LEU A 235 -14.97 -16.32 13.67
C LEU A 235 -14.88 -14.83 14.04
N CYS A 236 -14.01 -14.10 13.37
CA CYS A 236 -13.97 -12.64 13.41
C CYS A 236 -14.63 -12.07 12.15
N VAL A 237 -15.65 -11.25 12.33
CA VAL A 237 -16.37 -10.57 11.25
C VAL A 237 -15.98 -9.10 11.22
N VAL A 238 -15.47 -8.65 10.08
CA VAL A 238 -15.12 -7.24 9.84
C VAL A 238 -15.97 -6.69 8.71
N SER A 239 -16.69 -5.61 8.95
CA SER A 239 -17.35 -4.87 7.88
C SER A 239 -16.55 -3.62 7.54
N LYS A 240 -16.23 -3.45 6.27
CA LYS A 240 -15.58 -2.26 5.71
C LYS A 240 -16.61 -1.29 5.10
N THR A 241 -17.80 -1.79 4.79
CA THR A 241 -18.86 -0.98 4.21
C THR A 241 -19.77 -0.40 5.28
N ASN A 242 -20.18 0.87 5.09
CA ASN A 242 -21.16 1.50 5.97
C ASN A 242 -22.60 0.97 5.75
N ILE A 243 -22.81 0.11 4.74
CA ILE A 243 -24.12 -0.43 4.35
C ILE A 243 -24.50 -1.62 5.22
N ILE A 244 -23.52 -2.39 5.71
CA ILE A 244 -23.70 -3.58 6.51
C ILE A 244 -22.95 -3.41 7.83
N SER A 245 -23.67 -3.50 8.94
CA SER A 245 -23.05 -3.56 10.27
C SER A 245 -22.45 -4.93 10.53
N ALA A 246 -21.22 -4.98 11.02
CA ALA A 246 -20.53 -6.21 11.41
C ALA A 246 -21.26 -6.94 12.54
N GLU A 247 -21.83 -6.21 13.52
CA GLU A 247 -22.61 -6.75 14.63
C GLU A 247 -23.88 -7.45 14.13
N VAL A 248 -24.65 -6.75 13.27
CA VAL A 248 -25.89 -7.31 12.71
C VAL A 248 -25.59 -8.52 11.83
N LEU A 249 -24.54 -8.43 11.00
CA LEU A 249 -24.12 -9.56 10.16
C LEU A 249 -23.72 -10.76 11.02
N ALA A 250 -22.89 -10.56 12.05
CA ALA A 250 -22.49 -11.62 12.98
C ALA A 250 -23.71 -12.33 13.61
N SER A 251 -24.76 -11.57 13.98
CA SER A 251 -25.98 -12.13 14.54
C SER A 251 -26.80 -13.00 13.57
N LYS A 252 -26.64 -12.75 12.26
CA LYS A 252 -27.35 -13.48 11.19
C LYS A 252 -26.60 -14.71 10.69
N LEU A 253 -25.30 -14.81 10.97
CA LEU A 253 -24.47 -15.95 10.57
C LEU A 253 -24.74 -17.14 11.47
N SER A 254 -25.05 -18.29 10.85
CA SER A 254 -25.17 -19.57 11.55
C SER A 254 -23.79 -20.24 11.59
N TYR A 255 -23.00 -19.92 12.62
CA TYR A 255 -21.68 -20.50 12.83
C TYR A 255 -21.60 -21.22 14.18
N THR A 256 -20.86 -22.32 14.27
CA THR A 256 -20.82 -23.18 15.45
C THR A 256 -19.91 -22.66 16.57
N ALA A 257 -18.93 -21.86 16.22
CA ALA A 257 -17.99 -21.26 17.17
C ALA A 257 -18.42 -19.81 17.54
N PRO A 258 -17.88 -19.24 18.63
CA PRO A 258 -18.12 -17.84 18.97
C PRO A 258 -17.77 -16.88 17.81
N ILE A 259 -18.59 -15.85 17.64
CA ILE A 259 -18.38 -14.82 16.64
C ILE A 259 -18.01 -13.52 17.35
N ILE A 260 -16.88 -12.93 16.99
CA ILE A 260 -16.51 -11.56 17.35
C ILE A 260 -16.70 -10.65 16.13
N HIS A 261 -16.99 -9.40 16.33
CA HIS A 261 -17.23 -8.46 15.24
C HIS A 261 -16.48 -7.15 15.46
N GLN A 262 -16.10 -6.50 14.36
CA GLN A 262 -15.42 -5.22 14.34
C GLN A 262 -15.86 -4.43 13.10
N GLU A 263 -16.27 -3.19 13.32
CA GLU A 263 -16.41 -2.24 12.23
C GLU A 263 -15.03 -1.76 11.77
N ALA A 264 -14.82 -1.63 10.47
CA ALA A 264 -13.55 -1.20 9.93
C ALA A 264 -13.28 0.30 10.18
N ASN A 265 -14.31 1.09 10.37
CA ASN A 265 -14.21 2.47 10.84
C ASN A 265 -14.14 2.43 12.37
N CYS A 266 -13.01 2.80 12.95
CA CYS A 266 -12.59 2.24 14.23
C CYS A 266 -12.80 3.10 15.45
N PHE A 267 -13.14 4.36 15.27
CA PHE A 267 -13.46 5.19 16.42
C PHE A 267 -14.94 5.08 16.79
N SER A 268 -15.33 3.90 17.24
CA SER A 268 -16.52 3.76 18.05
C SER A 268 -16.21 4.23 19.48
N LYS A 269 -17.23 4.41 20.31
CA LYS A 269 -17.15 4.82 21.72
C LYS A 269 -16.17 4.02 22.59
N GLU A 270 -15.64 2.91 22.10
CA GLU A 270 -14.64 2.06 22.73
C GLU A 270 -13.26 2.26 22.05
N ALA A 271 -12.77 3.46 22.08
CA ALA A 271 -11.56 3.96 21.41
C ALA A 271 -10.58 2.87 20.94
N PHE A 272 -10.55 2.61 19.63
CA PHE A 272 -9.56 1.71 19.04
C PHE A 272 -8.15 2.30 19.20
N LEU A 273 -8.03 3.61 18.96
CA LEU A 273 -6.86 4.44 19.26
C LEU A 273 -7.31 5.76 19.87
N GLU A 274 -6.45 6.40 20.63
CA GLU A 274 -6.70 7.75 21.12
C GLU A 274 -6.41 8.79 20.02
N LEU A 275 -7.22 9.86 19.96
CA LEU A 275 -6.93 11.02 19.11
C LEU A 275 -5.97 11.96 19.83
N GLY A 276 -4.89 12.32 19.16
CA GLY A 276 -4.00 13.38 19.62
C GLY A 276 -4.69 14.75 19.59
N PRO A 277 -4.17 15.72 20.34
CA PRO A 277 -4.80 17.03 20.49
C PRO A 277 -4.90 17.86 19.21
N GLU A 278 -4.14 17.49 18.17
CA GLU A 278 -4.15 18.16 16.86
C GLU A 278 -5.16 17.54 15.88
N VAL A 279 -5.81 16.41 16.25
CA VAL A 279 -6.76 15.73 15.39
C VAL A 279 -8.18 16.15 15.74
N ASP A 280 -8.93 16.62 14.75
CA ASP A 280 -10.33 17.03 14.92
C ASP A 280 -11.21 15.83 15.29
N GLU A 281 -11.98 15.94 16.38
CA GLU A 281 -12.89 14.90 16.88
C GLU A 281 -13.92 14.43 15.84
N LYS A 282 -14.22 15.25 14.82
CA LYS A 282 -15.11 14.84 13.70
C LYS A 282 -14.61 13.58 12.97
N PHE A 283 -13.32 13.30 13.05
CA PHE A 283 -12.71 12.12 12.43
C PHE A 283 -12.80 10.86 13.30
N ALA A 284 -13.26 10.97 14.55
CA ALA A 284 -13.27 9.88 15.51
C ALA A 284 -13.99 8.60 15.03
N ASN A 285 -14.93 8.71 14.11
CA ASN A 285 -15.69 7.57 13.55
C ASN A 285 -15.30 7.24 12.11
N ILE A 286 -14.24 7.82 11.56
CA ILE A 286 -13.89 7.69 10.15
C ILE A 286 -12.54 6.98 9.95
N VAL A 287 -11.62 7.10 10.93
CA VAL A 287 -10.28 6.48 10.82
C VAL A 287 -10.43 4.97 10.66
N SER A 288 -9.97 4.45 9.52
CA SER A 288 -10.17 3.05 9.15
C SER A 288 -9.08 2.12 9.70
N LEU A 289 -9.39 0.82 9.79
CA LEU A 289 -8.36 -0.21 10.08
C LEU A 289 -7.27 -0.23 9.01
N ASP A 290 -7.63 0.08 7.79
CA ASP A 290 -6.70 0.15 6.67
C ASP A 290 -5.60 1.18 6.90
N ILE A 291 -5.96 2.39 7.30
CA ILE A 291 -4.97 3.44 7.56
C ILE A 291 -4.16 3.17 8.82
N ILE A 292 -4.76 2.55 9.83
CA ILE A 292 -4.04 2.13 11.04
C ILE A 292 -2.96 1.12 10.66
N GLY A 293 -3.33 0.06 9.93
CA GLY A 293 -2.38 -0.95 9.48
C GLY A 293 -1.25 -0.37 8.64
N ALA A 294 -1.56 0.56 7.73
CA ALA A 294 -0.55 1.26 6.94
C ALA A 294 0.41 2.11 7.79
N ALA A 295 -0.13 2.85 8.76
CA ALA A 295 0.69 3.74 9.59
C ALA A 295 1.61 3.00 10.58
N ILE A 296 1.22 1.79 11.01
CA ILE A 296 2.03 0.94 11.91
C ILE A 296 2.86 -0.12 11.15
N TYR A 297 2.77 -0.19 9.85
CA TYR A 297 3.33 -1.24 9.00
C TYR A 297 4.79 -1.59 9.34
N LYS A 298 5.66 -0.61 9.43
CA LYS A 298 7.09 -0.83 9.70
C LYS A 298 7.37 -1.22 11.16
N ASP A 299 6.59 -0.69 12.09
CA ASP A 299 6.70 -1.06 13.50
C ASP A 299 6.19 -2.48 13.71
N PHE A 300 5.20 -2.90 12.92
CA PHE A 300 4.58 -4.22 12.99
C PHE A 300 5.35 -5.29 12.21
N GLU A 301 6.19 -4.93 11.25
CA GLU A 301 7.06 -5.83 10.48
C GLU A 301 7.87 -6.78 11.38
N GLN A 302 8.29 -6.30 12.55
CA GLN A 302 9.06 -7.07 13.52
C GLN A 302 8.26 -8.20 14.17
N TYR A 303 6.93 -8.16 14.10
CA TYR A 303 6.03 -9.08 14.80
C TYR A 303 5.27 -10.03 13.86
N SER A 304 5.35 -9.82 12.55
CA SER A 304 4.65 -10.62 11.55
C SER A 304 5.59 -11.57 10.83
N ASP A 305 5.25 -12.87 10.81
CA ASP A 305 6.00 -13.87 10.03
C ASP A 305 5.66 -13.79 8.53
N ALA A 306 4.49 -13.22 8.18
CA ALA A 306 4.03 -13.03 6.80
C ALA A 306 3.87 -11.54 6.52
N HIS A 307 4.87 -10.95 5.88
CA HIS A 307 4.91 -9.52 5.59
C HIS A 307 4.86 -9.30 4.08
N PHE A 308 3.73 -8.79 3.60
CA PHE A 308 3.56 -8.48 2.19
C PHE A 308 4.05 -7.07 1.90
N ASN A 309 4.79 -6.94 0.79
CA ASN A 309 5.23 -5.66 0.27
C ASN A 309 5.21 -5.68 -1.26
N LEU A 310 4.23 -5.01 -1.84
CA LEU A 310 4.15 -4.85 -3.30
C LEU A 310 5.22 -3.89 -3.84
N PHE A 311 5.86 -3.10 -2.99
CA PHE A 311 7.06 -2.34 -3.33
C PHE A 311 8.29 -3.26 -3.31
N ASN A 312 8.23 -4.28 -4.17
CA ASN A 312 9.25 -5.29 -4.32
C ASN A 312 10.43 -4.79 -5.18
N LYS A 313 11.41 -5.65 -5.41
CA LYS A 313 12.62 -5.31 -6.18
C LYS A 313 12.30 -4.73 -7.57
N SER A 314 11.33 -5.29 -8.28
CA SER A 314 10.96 -4.84 -9.64
C SER A 314 10.46 -3.38 -9.64
N LEU A 315 9.55 -3.03 -8.72
CA LEU A 315 9.09 -1.65 -8.54
C LEU A 315 10.18 -0.74 -7.97
N GLY A 316 10.97 -1.26 -7.03
CA GLY A 316 12.09 -0.56 -6.44
C GLY A 316 13.18 -0.20 -7.46
N ASP A 317 13.48 -1.08 -8.39
CA ASP A 317 14.44 -0.81 -9.47
C ASP A 317 13.95 0.31 -10.41
N ILE A 318 12.66 0.32 -10.78
CA ILE A 318 12.05 1.42 -11.57
C ILE A 318 12.10 2.71 -10.77
N TYR A 319 11.68 2.68 -9.51
CA TYR A 319 11.68 3.82 -8.61
C TYR A 319 13.10 4.40 -8.40
N THR A 320 14.13 3.56 -8.28
CA THR A 320 15.52 3.98 -8.10
C THR A 320 16.20 4.41 -9.39
N SER A 321 15.90 3.75 -10.53
CA SER A 321 16.49 4.09 -11.83
C SER A 321 16.15 5.51 -12.29
N GLU A 322 15.01 6.04 -11.82
CA GLU A 322 14.60 7.41 -12.09
C GLU A 322 15.10 8.41 -11.03
N GLN A 323 15.85 7.97 -10.01
CA GLN A 323 16.49 8.91 -9.11
C GLN A 323 17.65 9.60 -9.83
N PRO A 324 17.64 10.94 -9.92
CA PRO A 324 18.78 11.64 -10.45
C PRO A 324 20.00 11.31 -9.56
N PRO A 325 21.16 11.02 -10.15
CA PRO A 325 22.34 10.65 -9.38
C PRO A 325 22.67 11.70 -8.33
N GLU A 326 22.94 11.24 -7.12
CA GLU A 326 23.33 12.09 -6.01
C GLU A 326 24.87 12.08 -5.87
N ILE A 327 25.46 13.25 -5.66
CA ILE A 327 26.88 13.36 -5.32
C ILE A 327 27.04 14.01 -3.95
N MET A 328 27.95 13.51 -3.17
CA MET A 328 28.34 14.12 -1.90
C MET A 328 29.46 15.14 -2.15
N LEU A 329 29.15 16.42 -2.01
CA LEU A 329 30.13 17.51 -2.15
C LEU A 329 30.23 18.30 -0.84
N ALA A 330 31.43 18.38 -0.28
CA ALA A 330 31.71 19.10 0.97
C ALA A 330 30.77 18.72 2.14
N GLY A 331 30.40 17.44 2.29
CA GLY A 331 29.50 16.95 3.35
C GLY A 331 28.01 17.24 3.12
N ARG A 332 27.64 17.71 1.94
CA ARG A 332 26.24 17.90 1.53
C ARG A 332 25.91 17.00 0.34
N THR A 333 24.78 16.33 0.41
CA THR A 333 24.23 15.57 -0.71
C THR A 333 23.62 16.54 -1.72
N ILE A 334 24.11 16.51 -2.95
CA ILE A 334 23.59 17.32 -4.06
C ILE A 334 22.96 16.37 -5.07
N VAL A 335 21.68 16.57 -5.34
CA VAL A 335 20.94 15.84 -6.36
C VAL A 335 21.27 16.42 -7.72
N LEU A 336 21.79 15.60 -8.63
CA LEU A 336 22.14 16.00 -9.98
C LEU A 336 20.90 16.07 -10.88
N THR A 337 20.12 17.13 -10.76
CA THR A 337 18.99 17.35 -11.68
C THR A 337 19.51 17.67 -13.08
N PRO A 338 18.75 17.35 -14.17
CA PRO A 338 19.10 17.73 -15.53
C PRO A 338 19.40 19.23 -15.68
N GLN A 339 18.67 20.07 -14.95
CA GLN A 339 18.88 21.53 -14.93
C GLN A 339 20.22 21.87 -14.28
N LEU A 340 20.61 21.24 -13.19
CA LEU A 340 21.89 21.43 -12.53
C LEU A 340 23.06 20.95 -13.40
N LEU A 341 22.88 19.84 -14.12
CA LEU A 341 23.86 19.34 -15.08
C LEU A 341 24.06 20.32 -16.26
N ILE A 342 22.96 20.81 -16.81
CA ILE A 342 23.02 21.83 -17.88
C ILE A 342 23.72 23.10 -17.36
N PHE A 343 23.36 23.60 -16.16
CA PHE A 343 23.99 24.75 -15.55
C PHE A 343 25.49 24.53 -15.32
N ALA A 344 25.87 23.38 -14.75
CA ALA A 344 27.27 23.02 -14.55
C ALA A 344 28.05 22.97 -15.88
N PHE A 345 27.44 22.36 -16.92
CA PHE A 345 28.03 22.31 -18.25
C PHE A 345 28.23 23.70 -18.86
N VAL A 346 27.25 24.60 -18.74
CA VAL A 346 27.35 25.98 -19.19
C VAL A 346 28.44 26.72 -18.46
N VAL A 347 28.54 26.58 -17.13
CA VAL A 347 29.62 27.24 -16.34
C VAL A 347 31.00 26.73 -16.76
N VAL A 348 31.17 25.42 -16.91
CA VAL A 348 32.42 24.80 -17.37
C VAL A 348 32.77 25.27 -18.77
N ALA A 349 31.79 25.33 -19.69
CA ALA A 349 32.00 25.85 -21.03
C ALA A 349 32.45 27.30 -21.03
N ILE A 350 31.84 28.17 -20.21
CA ILE A 350 32.23 29.58 -20.08
C ILE A 350 33.65 29.69 -19.50
N VAL A 351 33.99 28.94 -18.46
CA VAL A 351 35.29 28.97 -17.79
C VAL A 351 36.43 28.48 -18.71
N ILE A 352 36.16 27.54 -19.60
CA ILE A 352 37.15 26.98 -20.52
C ILE A 352 37.21 27.77 -21.85
N ILE A 353 36.06 28.04 -22.47
CA ILE A 353 35.97 28.66 -23.79
C ILE A 353 36.38 30.13 -23.78
N LEU A 354 35.92 30.93 -22.82
CA LEU A 354 36.23 32.33 -22.76
C LEU A 354 37.75 32.64 -22.64
N PRO A 355 38.51 31.96 -21.73
CA PRO A 355 39.96 32.18 -21.68
C PRO A 355 40.71 31.69 -22.95
N THR A 356 40.26 30.56 -23.53
CA THR A 356 40.89 30.02 -24.75
C THR A 356 40.65 30.92 -25.96
N VAL A 357 39.43 31.42 -26.14
CA VAL A 357 39.12 32.41 -27.19
C VAL A 357 39.87 33.71 -26.94
N GLY A 358 39.92 34.20 -25.70
CA GLY A 358 40.70 35.38 -25.32
C GLY A 358 42.19 35.24 -25.64
N ALA A 359 42.77 34.06 -25.31
CA ALA A 359 44.18 33.79 -25.64
C ALA A 359 44.41 33.73 -27.14
N LEU A 360 43.55 33.08 -27.92
CA LEU A 360 43.64 33.00 -29.36
C LEU A 360 43.57 34.40 -30.03
N LEU A 361 42.64 35.23 -29.58
CA LEU A 361 42.51 36.61 -30.06
C LEU A 361 43.73 37.46 -29.70
N TYR A 362 44.26 37.28 -28.49
CA TYR A 362 45.47 37.97 -28.06
C TYR A 362 46.67 37.55 -28.93
N TYR A 363 46.91 36.25 -29.16
CA TYR A 363 47.99 35.78 -30.02
C TYR A 363 47.80 36.19 -31.46
N ALA A 364 46.60 36.17 -32.03
CA ALA A 364 46.31 36.66 -33.37
C ALA A 364 46.64 38.15 -33.54
N ASN A 365 46.29 38.95 -32.53
CA ASN A 365 46.62 40.39 -32.53
C ASN A 365 48.12 40.62 -32.40
N LEU A 366 48.81 39.77 -31.64
CA LEU A 366 50.31 39.93 -31.49
C LEU A 366 51.03 39.58 -32.80
N ILE A 367 50.56 38.56 -33.51
CA ILE A 367 51.11 38.15 -34.81
C ILE A 367 50.87 39.25 -35.87
N SER A 368 49.64 39.78 -35.93
CA SER A 368 49.34 40.88 -36.89
C SER A 368 50.14 42.15 -36.63
N THR A 369 50.38 42.45 -35.34
CA THR A 369 51.21 43.61 -34.94
C THR A 369 52.68 43.40 -35.29
N GLN A 370 53.19 42.14 -35.21
CA GLN A 370 54.55 41.82 -35.63
C GLN A 370 54.71 41.90 -37.18
N GLN A 371 53.72 41.36 -37.93
CA GLN A 371 53.72 41.46 -39.40
C GLN A 371 53.69 42.86 -39.88
N ASN A 372 52.91 43.76 -39.26
CA ASN A 372 52.89 45.20 -39.61
C ASN A 372 54.17 45.97 -39.24
N LYS A 373 55.03 45.43 -38.41
CA LYS A 373 56.36 46.03 -38.08
C LYS A 373 57.47 45.52 -39.00
N MET A 374 57.24 44.43 -39.79
CA MET A 374 58.19 43.87 -40.71
C MET A 374 57.92 44.26 -42.19
N ALA A 375 56.74 44.84 -42.46
CA ALA A 375 56.41 45.48 -43.75
C ALA A 375 56.77 46.99 -43.70
#